data_de37c4a87a68366070274fbf5837a17c
#
_entry.id   de37c4a87a68366070274fbf5837a17c
#
_cell.length_a   1.000
_cell.length_b   1.000
_cell.length_c   1.000
_cell.angle_alpha   90.00
_cell.angle_beta   90.00
_cell.angle_gamma   90.00
#
_symmetry.space_group_name_H-M   'P 1'
#
loop_
_entity.id
_entity.type
_entity.pdbx_description
1 polymer ?
#
loop_
_entity_poly.entity_id
_entity_poly.type
_entity_poly.pdbx_seq_one_letter_code
_entity_poly.pdbx_strand_id
1 'polypeptide(L)'
;MGMEQKTKFTVDKSKCIKCGRCINTCSGMVIEFGRDSYPYMKEFERFGWRGCWRCQHCLAVCPQGAISIFGKDPEDSLPPPPKEMGEYMERLVVSRRSCRRFLDKNVDSNIVTSILSAMAAAPTGGNAMGVEYTVIDDKDRVNEIRKAAYAKMDADARKHI
;
A
#
# COMPACT_ATOMS: atom_id res chain seq x y z
N MET A 1 13.32 19.90 -4.32
CA MET A 1 13.88 19.54 -5.65
C MET A 1 13.41 18.14 -5.98
N GLY A 2 12.31 18.03 -6.73
CA GLY A 2 11.73 16.74 -7.09
C GLY A 2 12.53 16.12 -8.23
N MET A 3 13.13 14.94 -7.99
CA MET A 3 13.60 14.09 -9.07
C MET A 3 12.36 13.57 -9.82
N GLU A 4 12.17 14.08 -11.01
CA GLU A 4 11.23 13.57 -12.00
C GLU A 4 11.69 12.16 -12.42
N GLN A 5 11.32 11.16 -11.64
CA GLN A 5 11.57 9.78 -12.05
C GLN A 5 10.72 9.54 -13.29
N LYS A 6 11.37 9.46 -14.45
CA LYS A 6 10.73 9.05 -15.69
C LYS A 6 9.95 7.77 -15.42
N THR A 7 8.68 7.75 -15.76
CA THR A 7 7.78 6.62 -15.50
C THR A 7 8.25 5.32 -16.17
N LYS A 8 9.06 5.42 -17.23
CA LYS A 8 9.51 4.29 -18.05
C LYS A 8 8.36 3.35 -18.43
N PHE A 9 7.19 3.93 -18.72
CA PHE A 9 6.04 3.15 -19.15
C PHE A 9 6.33 2.52 -20.53
N THR A 10 6.23 1.20 -20.60
CA THR A 10 6.44 0.43 -21.82
C THR A 10 5.34 -0.60 -22.00
N VAL A 11 5.10 -0.96 -23.27
CA VAL A 11 4.11 -1.97 -23.66
C VAL A 11 4.76 -2.99 -24.57
N ASP A 12 4.75 -4.25 -24.15
CA ASP A 12 5.10 -5.36 -25.02
C ASP A 12 3.97 -5.59 -26.04
N LYS A 13 4.22 -5.14 -27.27
CA LYS A 13 3.24 -5.23 -28.36
C LYS A 13 2.91 -6.66 -28.77
N SER A 14 3.80 -7.62 -28.50
CA SER A 14 3.58 -9.04 -28.80
C SER A 14 2.57 -9.68 -27.83
N LYS A 15 2.51 -9.19 -26.60
CA LYS A 15 1.58 -9.64 -25.55
C LYS A 15 0.29 -8.83 -25.51
N CYS A 16 0.31 -7.58 -25.95
CA CYS A 16 -0.81 -6.65 -25.77
C CYS A 16 -2.01 -6.96 -26.69
N ILE A 17 -3.14 -7.31 -26.10
CA ILE A 17 -4.41 -7.57 -26.78
C ILE A 17 -5.29 -6.32 -26.97
N LYS A 18 -4.79 -5.14 -26.70
CA LYS A 18 -5.48 -3.84 -26.89
C LYS A 18 -6.82 -3.71 -26.15
N CYS A 19 -6.97 -4.36 -25.00
CA CYS A 19 -8.23 -4.44 -24.25
C CYS A 19 -8.60 -3.14 -23.49
N GLY A 20 -7.71 -2.17 -23.38
CA GLY A 20 -7.96 -0.87 -22.74
C GLY A 20 -8.03 -0.88 -21.20
N ARG A 21 -7.86 -2.03 -20.53
CA ARG A 21 -7.97 -2.09 -19.06
C ARG A 21 -7.00 -1.14 -18.34
N CYS A 22 -5.77 -1.02 -18.81
CA CYS A 22 -4.77 -0.11 -18.26
C CYS A 22 -5.18 1.38 -18.40
N ILE A 23 -5.92 1.72 -19.43
CA ILE A 23 -6.47 3.07 -19.65
C ILE A 23 -7.60 3.32 -18.65
N ASN A 24 -8.58 2.42 -18.60
CA ASN A 24 -9.77 2.58 -17.78
C ASN A 24 -9.45 2.58 -16.25
N THR A 25 -8.38 1.88 -15.83
CA THR A 25 -7.99 1.86 -14.42
C THR A 25 -7.11 3.04 -14.02
N CYS A 26 -6.63 3.85 -14.97
CA CYS A 26 -5.70 4.94 -14.70
C CYS A 26 -6.41 6.13 -14.04
N SER A 27 -6.41 6.22 -12.72
CA SER A 27 -7.01 7.32 -11.97
C SER A 27 -6.43 8.69 -12.35
N GLY A 28 -5.16 8.75 -12.75
CA GLY A 28 -4.51 9.97 -13.20
C GLY A 28 -4.80 10.36 -14.65
N MET A 29 -5.50 9.49 -15.42
CA MET A 29 -5.92 9.72 -16.81
C MET A 29 -4.76 10.08 -17.76
N VAL A 30 -3.61 9.44 -17.56
CA VAL A 30 -2.39 9.72 -18.36
C VAL A 30 -2.08 8.63 -19.38
N ILE A 31 -2.91 7.57 -19.46
CA ILE A 31 -2.74 6.50 -20.44
C ILE A 31 -3.87 6.59 -21.46
N GLU A 32 -3.54 6.50 -22.73
CA GLU A 32 -4.52 6.52 -23.84
C GLU A 32 -4.04 5.64 -24.99
N PHE A 33 -4.89 5.37 -25.98
CA PHE A 33 -4.50 4.66 -27.20
C PHE A 33 -3.73 5.58 -28.15
N GLY A 34 -2.61 5.08 -28.65
CA GLY A 34 -1.88 5.68 -29.75
C GLY A 34 -2.54 5.43 -31.10
N ARG A 35 -1.98 6.03 -32.15
CA ARG A 35 -2.44 5.82 -33.55
C ARG A 35 -2.37 4.36 -34.00
N ASP A 36 -1.47 3.58 -33.41
CA ASP A 36 -1.29 2.14 -33.63
C ASP A 36 -2.19 1.27 -32.73
N SER A 37 -3.13 1.90 -32.01
CA SER A 37 -4.05 1.27 -31.09
C SER A 37 -3.38 0.54 -29.90
N TYR A 38 -2.11 0.81 -29.62
CA TYR A 38 -1.47 0.38 -28.38
C TYR A 38 -1.55 1.46 -27.32
N PRO A 39 -1.69 1.10 -26.04
CA PRO A 39 -1.67 2.09 -24.98
C PRO A 39 -0.30 2.74 -24.87
N TYR A 40 -0.29 4.04 -24.63
CA TYR A 40 0.92 4.78 -24.32
C TYR A 40 0.64 5.75 -23.17
N MET A 41 1.68 6.18 -22.49
CA MET A 41 1.58 7.23 -21.47
C MET A 41 1.91 8.56 -22.13
N LYS A 42 0.93 9.48 -22.13
CA LYS A 42 1.12 10.84 -22.63
C LYS A 42 1.99 11.65 -21.67
N GLU A 43 2.58 12.71 -22.15
CA GLU A 43 3.22 13.71 -21.30
C GLU A 43 2.19 14.31 -20.34
N PHE A 44 2.60 14.53 -19.10
CA PHE A 44 1.73 15.10 -18.08
C PHE A 44 2.53 15.96 -17.09
N GLU A 45 1.90 17.02 -16.64
CA GLU A 45 2.26 17.70 -15.42
C GLU A 45 1.33 17.27 -14.29
N ARG A 46 1.89 17.04 -13.11
CA ARG A 46 1.06 16.65 -11.97
C ARG A 46 0.35 17.90 -11.43
N PHE A 47 -0.95 17.97 -11.70
CA PHE A 47 -1.81 19.02 -11.18
C PHE A 47 -3.03 18.42 -10.47
N GLY A 48 -3.10 18.60 -9.15
CA GLY A 48 -4.18 18.04 -8.34
C GLY A 48 -4.25 16.52 -8.47
N TRP A 49 -5.38 16.02 -8.96
CA TRP A 49 -5.63 14.57 -9.17
C TRP A 49 -5.18 14.06 -10.54
N ARG A 50 -4.71 14.91 -11.43
CA ARG A 50 -4.18 14.52 -12.74
C ARG A 50 -2.70 14.18 -12.63
N GLY A 51 -2.23 13.32 -13.51
CA GLY A 51 -0.85 12.86 -13.54
C GLY A 51 -0.68 11.44 -13.00
N CYS A 52 0.50 10.87 -13.17
CA CYS A 52 0.77 9.52 -12.69
C CYS A 52 0.90 9.48 -11.15
N TRP A 53 0.05 8.69 -10.50
CA TRP A 53 0.07 8.50 -9.06
C TRP A 53 1.08 7.44 -8.59
N ARG A 54 1.86 6.88 -9.50
CA ARG A 54 2.83 5.80 -9.22
C ARG A 54 2.21 4.55 -8.60
N CYS A 55 0.91 4.34 -8.78
CA CYS A 55 0.15 3.27 -8.14
C CYS A 55 0.31 1.90 -8.80
N GLN A 56 0.91 1.84 -9.99
CA GLN A 56 1.16 0.62 -10.76
C GLN A 56 -0.09 -0.21 -11.13
N HIS A 57 -1.30 0.32 -10.98
CA HIS A 57 -2.54 -0.37 -11.36
C HIS A 57 -2.55 -0.78 -12.83
N CYS A 58 -1.95 0.03 -13.73
CA CYS A 58 -1.85 -0.31 -15.16
C CYS A 58 -1.05 -1.59 -15.41
N LEU A 59 0.01 -1.83 -14.62
CA LEU A 59 0.79 -3.07 -14.66
C LEU A 59 -0.05 -4.23 -14.10
N ALA A 60 -0.61 -4.06 -12.90
CA ALA A 60 -1.31 -5.12 -12.18
C ALA A 60 -2.60 -5.59 -12.88
N VAL A 61 -3.32 -4.68 -13.58
CA VAL A 61 -4.59 -5.02 -14.25
C VAL A 61 -4.41 -5.71 -15.60
N CYS A 62 -3.19 -5.71 -16.14
CA CYS A 62 -2.94 -6.24 -17.49
C CYS A 62 -3.03 -7.78 -17.50
N PRO A 63 -4.05 -8.38 -18.16
CA PRO A 63 -4.25 -9.83 -18.12
C PRO A 63 -3.17 -10.61 -18.87
N GLN A 64 -2.42 -9.93 -19.75
CA GLN A 64 -1.36 -10.52 -20.56
C GLN A 64 0.04 -10.17 -20.07
N GLY A 65 0.17 -9.44 -18.95
CA GLY A 65 1.46 -8.98 -18.46
C GLY A 65 2.24 -8.20 -19.54
N ALA A 66 1.56 -7.31 -20.27
CA ALA A 66 2.17 -6.58 -21.37
C ALA A 66 2.71 -5.19 -20.97
N ILE A 67 2.59 -4.79 -19.71
CA ILE A 67 2.95 -3.44 -19.25
C ILE A 67 4.06 -3.51 -18.22
N SER A 68 5.11 -2.72 -18.44
CA SER A 68 6.15 -2.44 -17.44
C SER A 68 6.17 -0.96 -17.12
N ILE A 69 6.47 -0.62 -15.87
CA ILE A 69 6.50 0.77 -15.39
C ILE A 69 7.44 0.93 -14.18
N PHE A 70 8.18 2.01 -14.11
CA PHE A 70 9.16 2.30 -13.05
C PHE A 70 10.28 1.25 -12.94
N GLY A 71 10.59 0.53 -14.02
CA GLY A 71 11.53 -0.56 -14.03
C GLY A 71 11.03 -1.82 -13.32
N LYS A 72 9.71 -1.95 -13.16
CA LYS A 72 9.03 -3.17 -12.68
C LYS A 72 8.36 -3.86 -13.82
N ASP A 73 8.54 -5.15 -13.88
CA ASP A 73 7.93 -6.04 -14.86
C ASP A 73 6.80 -6.86 -14.25
N PRO A 74 5.86 -7.39 -15.06
CA PRO A 74 4.77 -8.22 -14.55
C PRO A 74 5.23 -9.45 -13.76
N GLU A 75 6.36 -10.04 -14.15
CA GLU A 75 6.96 -11.20 -13.50
C GLU A 75 7.43 -10.90 -12.07
N ASP A 76 7.72 -9.64 -11.74
CA ASP A 76 8.05 -9.20 -10.38
C ASP A 76 6.84 -9.12 -9.44
N SER A 77 5.63 -9.26 -9.99
CA SER A 77 4.40 -9.15 -9.22
C SER A 77 4.11 -10.43 -8.46
N LEU A 78 3.70 -10.30 -7.19
CA LEU A 78 3.20 -11.44 -6.42
C LEU A 78 1.94 -12.00 -7.09
N PRO A 79 1.78 -13.34 -7.13
CA PRO A 79 0.54 -13.93 -7.62
C PRO A 79 -0.64 -13.50 -6.73
N PRO A 80 -1.87 -13.47 -7.26
CA PRO A 80 -3.04 -13.21 -6.45
C PRO A 80 -3.15 -14.28 -5.35
N PRO A 81 -3.69 -13.92 -4.17
CA PRO A 81 -3.89 -14.89 -3.12
C PRO A 81 -4.84 -16.01 -3.59
N PRO A 82 -4.64 -17.26 -3.13
CA PRO A 82 -5.54 -18.36 -3.45
C PRO A 82 -6.96 -18.06 -2.95
N LYS A 83 -7.97 -18.64 -3.61
CA LYS A 83 -9.40 -18.39 -3.28
C LYS A 83 -9.75 -18.71 -1.83
N GLU A 84 -9.12 -19.75 -1.30
CA GLU A 84 -9.31 -20.21 0.09
C GLU A 84 -8.87 -19.18 1.12
N MET A 85 -8.03 -18.22 0.73
CA MET A 85 -7.60 -17.14 1.62
C MET A 85 -8.79 -16.29 2.12
N GLY A 86 -9.87 -16.19 1.34
CA GLY A 86 -11.09 -15.49 1.76
C GLY A 86 -11.69 -16.05 3.04
N GLU A 87 -11.79 -17.39 3.14
CA GLU A 87 -12.30 -18.04 4.34
C GLU A 87 -11.40 -17.82 5.57
N TYR A 88 -10.08 -17.86 5.37
CA TYR A 88 -9.14 -17.55 6.46
C TYR A 88 -9.26 -16.11 6.95
N MET A 89 -9.42 -15.17 6.05
CA MET A 89 -9.63 -13.75 6.40
C MET A 89 -10.94 -13.57 7.16
N GLU A 90 -12.03 -14.18 6.72
CA GLU A 90 -13.31 -14.14 7.41
C GLU A 90 -13.20 -14.72 8.82
N ARG A 91 -12.61 -15.91 8.97
CA ARG A 91 -12.37 -16.54 10.27
C ARG A 91 -11.53 -15.65 11.19
N LEU A 92 -10.47 -15.03 10.66
CA LEU A 92 -9.62 -14.12 11.42
C LEU A 92 -10.43 -12.93 11.96
N VAL A 93 -11.25 -12.29 11.12
CA VAL A 93 -12.07 -11.15 11.51
C VAL A 93 -13.12 -11.55 12.55
N VAL A 94 -13.86 -12.64 12.30
CA VAL A 94 -14.96 -13.10 13.18
C VAL A 94 -14.44 -13.64 14.51
N SER A 95 -13.29 -14.35 14.51
CA SER A 95 -12.71 -14.93 15.73
C SER A 95 -11.96 -13.92 16.60
N ARG A 96 -11.63 -12.75 16.06
CA ARG A 96 -10.87 -11.73 16.80
C ARG A 96 -11.58 -11.32 18.10
N ARG A 97 -10.80 -11.26 19.17
CA ARG A 97 -11.25 -10.77 20.48
C ARG A 97 -10.30 -9.68 20.97
N SER A 98 -10.83 -8.78 21.78
CA SER A 98 -10.01 -7.79 22.48
C SER A 98 -9.23 -8.48 23.59
N CYS A 99 -7.95 -8.68 23.38
CA CYS A 99 -7.05 -9.19 24.42
C CYS A 99 -6.39 -7.99 25.14
N ARG A 100 -6.51 -7.97 26.47
CA ARG A 100 -5.93 -6.91 27.33
C ARG A 100 -4.96 -7.46 28.38
N ARG A 101 -4.68 -8.75 28.31
CA ARG A 101 -3.67 -9.40 29.14
C ARG A 101 -2.48 -9.73 28.25
N PHE A 102 -1.40 -8.98 28.44
CA PHE A 102 -0.20 -9.10 27.63
C PHE A 102 0.88 -9.85 28.43
N LEU A 103 1.75 -10.53 27.71
CA LEU A 103 2.93 -11.16 28.32
C LEU A 103 3.90 -10.06 28.75
N ASP A 104 4.61 -10.32 29.88
CA ASP A 104 5.62 -9.41 30.39
C ASP A 104 6.97 -9.60 29.66
N LYS A 105 6.96 -9.32 28.36
CA LYS A 105 8.14 -9.39 27.49
C LYS A 105 8.02 -8.45 26.30
N ASN A 106 9.15 -8.07 25.73
CA ASN A 106 9.20 -7.35 24.48
C ASN A 106 8.76 -8.25 23.30
N VAL A 107 8.26 -7.62 22.25
CA VAL A 107 7.98 -8.30 20.97
C VAL A 107 9.30 -8.49 20.22
N ASP A 108 9.45 -9.63 19.56
CA ASP A 108 10.61 -9.90 18.69
C ASP A 108 10.69 -8.85 17.57
N SER A 109 11.87 -8.29 17.36
CA SER A 109 12.09 -7.23 16.37
C SER A 109 11.78 -7.68 14.93
N ASN A 110 11.94 -8.97 14.62
CA ASN A 110 11.58 -9.51 13.30
C ASN A 110 10.07 -9.49 13.09
N ILE A 111 9.28 -9.74 14.14
CA ILE A 111 7.81 -9.63 14.08
C ILE A 111 7.41 -8.18 13.85
N VAL A 112 8.01 -7.24 14.57
CA VAL A 112 7.75 -5.80 14.39
C VAL A 112 8.08 -5.37 12.96
N THR A 113 9.25 -5.76 12.47
CA THR A 113 9.69 -5.45 11.10
C THR A 113 8.75 -6.04 10.04
N SER A 114 8.29 -7.28 10.23
CA SER A 114 7.34 -7.93 9.33
C SER A 114 6.01 -7.19 9.26
N ILE A 115 5.48 -6.76 10.42
CA ILE A 115 4.25 -5.97 10.48
C ILE A 115 4.42 -4.62 9.77
N LEU A 116 5.51 -3.91 10.03
CA LEU A 116 5.79 -2.63 9.39
C LEU A 116 5.92 -2.76 7.88
N SER A 117 6.58 -3.83 7.40
CA SER A 117 6.71 -4.12 5.97
C SER A 117 5.35 -4.38 5.31
N ALA A 118 4.45 -5.11 5.99
CA ALA A 118 3.09 -5.32 5.51
C ALA A 118 2.29 -4.01 5.50
N MET A 119 2.43 -3.17 6.51
CA MET A 119 1.78 -1.86 6.61
C MET A 119 2.21 -0.89 5.51
N ALA A 120 3.44 -1.01 5.01
CA ALA A 120 3.95 -0.19 3.90
C ALA A 120 3.16 -0.38 2.60
N ALA A 121 2.45 -1.51 2.45
CA ALA A 121 1.56 -1.78 1.31
C ALA A 121 0.16 -1.16 1.46
N ALA A 122 -0.16 -0.52 2.59
CA ALA A 122 -1.47 0.09 2.82
C ALA A 122 -1.73 1.24 1.82
N PRO A 123 -2.93 1.33 1.24
CA PRO A 123 -3.27 2.40 0.31
C PRO A 123 -3.27 3.75 1.02
N THR A 124 -2.80 4.77 0.31
CA THR A 124 -2.79 6.17 0.79
C THR A 124 -3.51 7.07 -0.20
N GLY A 125 -4.00 8.22 0.24
CA GLY A 125 -4.67 9.20 -0.63
C GLY A 125 -3.78 9.62 -1.80
N GLY A 126 -4.24 9.42 -3.03
CA GLY A 126 -3.46 9.70 -4.25
C GLY A 126 -2.15 8.93 -4.35
N ASN A 127 -2.01 7.82 -3.63
CA ASN A 127 -0.76 7.05 -3.50
C ASN A 127 0.42 7.93 -3.04
N ALA A 128 0.17 8.86 -2.13
CA ALA A 128 1.19 9.83 -1.66
C ALA A 128 2.31 9.14 -0.85
N MET A 129 2.00 8.00 -0.23
CA MET A 129 2.92 7.18 0.59
C MET A 129 3.67 8.01 1.66
N GLY A 130 3.00 9.04 2.19
CA GLY A 130 3.57 9.98 3.16
C GLY A 130 3.24 9.64 4.61
N VAL A 131 2.88 8.37 4.91
CA VAL A 131 2.62 7.93 6.29
C VAL A 131 3.94 7.58 6.96
N GLU A 132 4.16 8.18 8.12
CA GLU A 132 5.30 7.89 8.97
C GLU A 132 4.82 7.12 10.20
N TYR A 133 5.62 6.19 10.68
CA TYR A 133 5.34 5.38 11.86
C TYR A 133 6.43 5.58 12.91
N THR A 134 6.01 5.89 14.12
CA THR A 134 6.88 5.83 15.30
C THR A 134 6.60 4.54 16.05
N VAL A 135 7.63 3.72 16.23
CA VAL A 135 7.53 2.44 16.92
C VAL A 135 8.18 2.55 18.28
N ILE A 136 7.48 2.08 19.32
CA ILE A 136 7.98 1.95 20.66
C ILE A 136 7.84 0.47 21.02
N ASP A 137 8.91 -0.29 20.88
CA ASP A 137 8.95 -1.75 21.03
C ASP A 137 9.47 -2.22 22.41
N ASP A 138 9.99 -1.29 23.21
CA ASP A 138 10.41 -1.57 24.58
C ASP A 138 9.27 -1.41 25.59
N LYS A 139 8.93 -2.49 26.31
CA LYS A 139 7.82 -2.51 27.26
C LYS A 139 7.99 -1.53 28.43
N ASP A 140 9.23 -1.33 28.88
CA ASP A 140 9.48 -0.45 30.01
C ASP A 140 9.27 1.00 29.59
N ARG A 141 9.70 1.34 28.37
CA ARG A 141 9.42 2.65 27.76
C ARG A 141 7.91 2.87 27.56
N VAL A 142 7.18 1.86 27.07
CA VAL A 142 5.70 1.92 26.97
C VAL A 142 5.07 2.16 28.34
N ASN A 143 5.55 1.49 29.40
CA ASN A 143 5.07 1.69 30.77
C ASN A 143 5.36 3.10 31.29
N GLU A 144 6.52 3.67 31.01
CA GLU A 144 6.86 5.06 31.39
C GLU A 144 5.89 6.04 30.71
N ILE A 145 5.66 5.91 29.42
CA ILE A 145 4.74 6.77 28.66
C ILE A 145 3.33 6.63 29.23
N ARG A 146 2.87 5.41 29.51
CA ARG A 146 1.57 5.16 30.13
C ARG A 146 1.43 5.86 31.47
N LYS A 147 2.43 5.73 32.37
CA LYS A 147 2.43 6.40 33.65
C LYS A 147 2.38 7.93 33.52
N ALA A 148 3.17 8.47 32.61
CA ALA A 148 3.18 9.90 32.31
C ALA A 148 1.83 10.41 31.78
N ALA A 149 1.19 9.64 30.87
CA ALA A 149 -0.13 9.97 30.36
C ALA A 149 -1.18 9.97 31.49
N TYR A 150 -1.23 8.92 32.30
CA TYR A 150 -2.17 8.84 33.43
C TYR A 150 -1.98 9.93 34.48
N ALA A 151 -0.76 10.37 34.71
CA ALA A 151 -0.49 11.46 35.63
C ALA A 151 -1.12 12.81 35.17
N LYS A 152 -1.36 12.96 33.90
CA LYS A 152 -1.98 14.17 33.29
C LYS A 152 -3.50 14.08 33.15
N MET A 153 -4.09 12.88 33.32
CA MET A 153 -5.54 12.72 33.27
C MET A 153 -6.14 13.14 34.63
N ASP A 154 -7.31 13.78 34.57
CA ASP A 154 -8.03 14.06 35.79
C ASP A 154 -8.60 12.78 36.43
N ALA A 155 -8.98 12.89 37.71
CA ALA A 155 -9.40 11.73 38.50
C ALA A 155 -10.70 11.09 37.99
N ASP A 156 -11.58 11.86 37.36
CA ASP A 156 -12.85 11.36 36.86
C ASP A 156 -12.70 10.63 35.52
N ALA A 157 -11.87 11.14 34.60
CA ALA A 157 -11.54 10.45 33.37
C ALA A 157 -10.90 9.07 33.63
N ARG A 158 -10.11 8.93 34.66
CA ARG A 158 -9.46 7.66 35.05
C ARG A 158 -10.40 6.56 35.52
N LYS A 159 -11.60 6.91 36.04
CA LYS A 159 -12.60 5.93 36.47
C LYS A 159 -13.27 5.17 35.35
N HIS A 160 -13.17 5.67 34.10
CA HIS A 160 -13.83 5.11 32.90
C HIS A 160 -12.87 4.35 31.98
N ILE A 161 -11.63 4.18 32.37
CA ILE A 161 -10.60 3.41 31.67
C ILE A 161 -10.26 2.14 32.46
#